data_ab6716e631e09f118ae7aed7611ce394
#
_entry.id   ab6716e631e09f118ae7aed7611ce394
#
_cell.length_a   1.000
_cell.length_b   1.000
_cell.length_c   1.000
_cell.angle_alpha   90.00
_cell.angle_beta   90.00
_cell.angle_gamma   90.00
#
_symmetry.space_group_name_H-M   'P 1'
#
loop_
_entity.id
_entity.type
_entity.pdbx_description
1 polymer ?
#
loop_
_entity_poly.entity_id
_entity_poly.type
_entity_poly.pdbx_seq_one_letter_code
_entity_poly.pdbx_strand_id
1 'polypeptide(L)'
;VAWMLQLGCGEWQMPTQPLLPCGVSIQARLYAEDAARDFQPSSGQLTEAAFPVQDLPSVRVERAVQRGSTVPPYYDPMLAKLIVTAMDRPTALAQLQTALQHTDLAGIETNRDYLLAILDSSIFQAGRQTTQMLKNLTWQAARIEVLQAGVQTSVQEVSGRLGYWDVGVPPSGAMDSLSLQLGNRILGNPDQAA
;
A
#
# COMPACT_ATOMS: atom_id res chain seq x y z
N VAL A 1 -8.74 -23.30 -12.59
CA VAL A 1 -8.09 -23.52 -13.92
C VAL A 1 -7.96 -25.01 -14.19
N ALA A 2 -7.32 -25.84 -13.34
CA ALA A 2 -7.15 -27.27 -13.58
C ALA A 2 -8.47 -27.97 -13.91
N TRP A 3 -9.52 -27.76 -13.14
CA TRP A 3 -10.86 -28.32 -13.41
C TRP A 3 -11.45 -27.86 -14.74
N MET A 4 -11.20 -26.61 -15.14
CA MET A 4 -11.67 -26.10 -16.44
C MET A 4 -10.98 -26.84 -17.60
N LEU A 5 -9.69 -27.10 -17.47
CA LEU A 5 -8.95 -27.88 -18.46
C LEU A 5 -9.42 -29.33 -18.53
N GLN A 6 -9.57 -29.97 -17.38
CA GLN A 6 -10.11 -31.34 -17.27
C GLN A 6 -11.53 -31.45 -17.84
N LEU A 7 -12.39 -30.45 -17.58
CA LEU A 7 -13.73 -30.39 -18.17
C LEU A 7 -13.66 -30.25 -19.68
N GLY A 8 -12.78 -29.39 -20.20
CA GLY A 8 -12.57 -29.22 -21.64
C GLY A 8 -12.03 -30.47 -22.33
N CYS A 9 -11.22 -31.27 -21.63
CA CYS A 9 -10.70 -32.56 -22.14
C CYS A 9 -11.69 -33.72 -21.95
N GLY A 10 -12.83 -33.53 -21.28
CA GLY A 10 -13.77 -34.61 -20.97
C GLY A 10 -13.32 -35.55 -19.84
N GLU A 11 -12.27 -35.16 -19.12
CA GLU A 11 -11.67 -35.96 -18.04
C GLU A 11 -12.19 -35.56 -16.62
N TRP A 12 -12.91 -34.45 -16.52
CA TRP A 12 -13.39 -33.96 -15.23
C TRP A 12 -14.58 -34.75 -14.72
N GLN A 13 -14.49 -35.16 -13.46
CA GLN A 13 -15.59 -35.80 -12.75
C GLN A 13 -16.09 -34.90 -11.61
N MET A 14 -17.42 -34.78 -11.51
CA MET A 14 -18.01 -33.99 -10.42
C MET A 14 -17.70 -34.66 -9.08
N PRO A 15 -17.22 -33.85 -8.08
CA PRO A 15 -17.05 -34.37 -6.72
C PRO A 15 -18.35 -34.96 -6.17
N THR A 16 -18.27 -36.15 -5.63
CA THR A 16 -19.44 -36.84 -5.04
C THR A 16 -19.88 -36.27 -3.71
N GLN A 17 -18.98 -35.52 -3.04
CA GLN A 17 -19.27 -34.83 -1.78
C GLN A 17 -19.23 -33.31 -1.98
N PRO A 18 -20.10 -32.58 -1.25
CA PRO A 18 -20.03 -31.09 -1.25
C PRO A 18 -18.66 -30.61 -0.80
N LEU A 19 -18.09 -29.67 -1.54
CA LEU A 19 -16.86 -28.99 -1.12
C LEU A 19 -17.20 -28.00 -0.02
N LEU A 20 -16.70 -28.26 1.18
CA LEU A 20 -16.85 -27.35 2.30
C LEU A 20 -15.73 -26.30 2.27
N PRO A 21 -16.06 -25.01 2.46
CA PRO A 21 -15.06 -23.98 2.58
C PRO A 21 -14.19 -24.22 3.82
N CYS A 22 -12.89 -24.00 3.69
CA CYS A 22 -11.92 -24.11 4.76
C CYS A 22 -11.15 -22.79 4.88
N GLY A 23 -11.18 -22.20 6.08
CA GLY A 23 -10.51 -20.94 6.36
C GLY A 23 -11.22 -19.70 5.77
N VAL A 24 -10.47 -18.61 5.74
CA VAL A 24 -10.91 -17.28 5.28
C VAL A 24 -9.89 -16.73 4.30
N SER A 25 -10.35 -16.15 3.19
CA SER A 25 -9.50 -15.43 2.26
C SER A 25 -9.99 -14.00 2.11
N ILE A 26 -9.05 -13.04 2.13
CA ILE A 26 -9.31 -11.62 1.95
C ILE A 26 -8.41 -11.09 0.83
N GLN A 27 -9.01 -10.32 -0.08
CA GLN A 27 -8.30 -9.69 -1.18
C GLN A 27 -8.36 -8.17 -1.04
N ALA A 28 -7.21 -7.51 -1.16
CA ALA A 28 -7.10 -6.08 -1.37
C ALA A 28 -6.66 -5.80 -2.81
N ARG A 29 -7.26 -4.79 -3.43
CA ARG A 29 -6.88 -4.30 -4.76
C ARG A 29 -6.21 -2.96 -4.62
N LEU A 30 -4.95 -2.90 -5.02
CA LEU A 30 -4.18 -1.66 -5.07
C LEU A 30 -4.41 -0.95 -6.40
N TYR A 31 -4.87 0.29 -6.31
CA TYR A 31 -5.16 1.16 -7.43
C TYR A 31 -4.29 2.41 -7.40
N ALA A 32 -3.93 2.91 -8.57
CA ALA A 32 -3.31 4.22 -8.77
C ALA A 32 -4.40 5.32 -8.68
N GLU A 33 -4.89 5.59 -7.47
CA GLU A 33 -5.99 6.51 -7.20
C GLU A 33 -5.71 7.31 -5.92
N ASP A 34 -6.00 8.61 -5.96
CA ASP A 34 -5.94 9.47 -4.77
C ASP A 34 -7.28 9.43 -4.01
N ALA A 35 -7.33 8.62 -2.96
CA ALA A 35 -8.52 8.48 -2.13
C ALA A 35 -8.93 9.78 -1.40
N ALA A 36 -7.99 10.72 -1.21
CA ALA A 36 -8.30 12.02 -0.61
C ALA A 36 -8.88 13.02 -1.60
N ARG A 37 -8.87 12.70 -2.90
CA ARG A 37 -9.45 13.50 -3.99
C ARG A 37 -10.51 12.72 -4.73
N ASP A 38 -11.43 12.12 -4.00
CA ASP A 38 -12.56 11.37 -4.56
C ASP A 38 -12.13 10.27 -5.54
N PHE A 39 -11.05 9.55 -5.19
CA PHE A 39 -10.48 8.45 -5.99
C PHE A 39 -10.09 8.85 -7.41
N GLN A 40 -9.63 10.10 -7.59
CA GLN A 40 -9.10 10.53 -8.89
C GLN A 40 -7.93 9.63 -9.33
N PRO A 41 -7.91 9.16 -10.58
CA PRO A 41 -6.79 8.39 -11.11
C PRO A 41 -5.47 9.18 -11.01
N SER A 42 -4.42 8.50 -10.54
CA SER A 42 -3.07 9.06 -10.43
C SER A 42 -2.16 8.38 -11.45
N SER A 43 -1.95 9.03 -12.58
CA SER A 43 -1.04 8.55 -13.62
C SER A 43 0.37 9.07 -13.41
N GLY A 44 1.37 8.31 -13.84
CA GLY A 44 2.78 8.68 -13.70
C GLY A 44 3.70 7.48 -13.71
N GLN A 45 4.98 7.72 -13.42
CA GLN A 45 5.98 6.68 -13.33
C GLN A 45 6.17 6.25 -11.87
N LEU A 46 6.12 4.93 -11.62
CA LEU A 46 6.48 4.35 -10.34
C LEU A 46 7.99 4.45 -10.13
N THR A 47 8.40 5.23 -9.15
CA THR A 47 9.81 5.34 -8.72
C THR A 47 10.20 4.19 -7.80
N GLU A 48 9.23 3.62 -7.06
CA GLU A 48 9.38 2.40 -6.30
C GLU A 48 8.13 1.50 -6.47
N ALA A 49 8.33 0.17 -6.43
CA ALA A 49 7.27 -0.84 -6.48
C ALA A 49 7.72 -2.14 -5.79
N ALA A 50 7.84 -2.10 -4.48
CA ALA A 50 8.18 -3.24 -3.64
C ALA A 50 6.93 -3.89 -3.04
N PHE A 51 6.91 -5.22 -3.05
CA PHE A 51 5.80 -6.03 -2.52
C PHE A 51 6.34 -7.13 -1.61
N PRO A 52 5.64 -7.51 -0.55
CA PRO A 52 6.12 -8.45 0.47
C PRO A 52 6.05 -9.93 0.04
N VAL A 53 6.52 -10.26 -1.16
CA VAL A 53 6.38 -11.61 -1.74
C VAL A 53 7.30 -12.63 -1.07
N GLN A 54 8.48 -12.20 -0.60
CA GLN A 54 9.49 -13.11 -0.03
C GLN A 54 9.33 -13.29 1.48
N ASP A 55 8.80 -12.29 2.16
CA ASP A 55 8.77 -12.24 3.63
C ASP A 55 7.48 -12.81 4.24
N LEU A 56 6.41 -12.93 3.43
CA LEU A 56 5.09 -13.36 3.87
C LEU A 56 4.54 -14.49 2.98
N PRO A 57 4.91 -15.74 3.22
CA PRO A 57 4.53 -16.88 2.36
C PRO A 57 3.01 -17.16 2.31
N SER A 58 2.26 -16.62 3.27
CA SER A 58 0.79 -16.70 3.29
C SER A 58 0.11 -15.64 2.39
N VAL A 59 0.88 -14.73 1.80
CA VAL A 59 0.40 -13.64 0.95
C VAL A 59 0.70 -13.95 -0.52
N ARG A 60 -0.34 -14.03 -1.32
CA ARG A 60 -0.22 -14.08 -2.78
C ARG A 60 -0.33 -12.68 -3.36
N VAL A 61 0.66 -12.26 -4.12
CA VAL A 61 0.66 -10.98 -4.83
C VAL A 61 0.55 -11.22 -6.33
N GLU A 62 -0.52 -10.69 -6.94
CA GLU A 62 -0.69 -10.62 -8.39
C GLU A 62 -0.49 -9.16 -8.80
N ARG A 63 0.63 -8.87 -9.47
CA ARG A 63 1.01 -7.51 -9.86
C ARG A 63 1.20 -7.39 -11.36
N ALA A 64 0.83 -6.22 -11.89
CA ALA A 64 1.07 -5.84 -13.28
C ALA A 64 2.22 -4.82 -13.42
N VAL A 65 2.81 -4.37 -12.31
CA VAL A 65 3.77 -3.26 -12.26
C VAL A 65 5.05 -3.64 -11.52
N GLN A 66 6.11 -2.90 -11.83
CA GLN A 66 7.42 -2.95 -11.18
C GLN A 66 8.00 -1.54 -11.13
N ARG A 67 9.10 -1.35 -10.43
CA ARG A 67 9.84 -0.08 -10.43
C ARG A 67 10.14 0.36 -11.86
N GLY A 68 9.87 1.63 -12.18
CA GLY A 68 10.01 2.18 -13.51
C GLY A 68 8.80 2.03 -14.43
N SER A 69 7.78 1.25 -14.03
CA SER A 69 6.54 1.14 -14.81
C SER A 69 5.82 2.48 -14.91
N THR A 70 5.28 2.79 -16.09
CA THR A 70 4.42 3.96 -16.29
C THR A 70 2.97 3.56 -16.23
N VAL A 71 2.20 4.21 -15.36
CA VAL A 71 0.74 4.04 -15.24
C VAL A 71 0.07 5.09 -16.12
N PRO A 72 -0.59 4.70 -17.22
CA PRO A 72 -1.23 5.63 -18.12
C PRO A 72 -2.63 6.03 -17.61
N PRO A 73 -3.17 7.17 -18.05
CA PRO A 73 -4.52 7.61 -17.67
C PRO A 73 -5.65 6.93 -18.45
N TYR A 74 -5.34 6.01 -19.38
CA TYR A 74 -6.30 5.50 -20.37
C TYR A 74 -6.91 4.15 -20.02
N TYR A 75 -6.32 3.41 -19.09
CA TYR A 75 -6.73 2.05 -18.72
C TYR A 75 -7.07 1.96 -17.24
N ASP A 76 -7.56 0.77 -16.84
CA ASP A 76 -7.82 0.45 -15.43
C ASP A 76 -6.56 0.75 -14.58
N PRO A 77 -6.66 1.59 -13.54
CA PRO A 77 -5.52 1.98 -12.70
C PRO A 77 -5.08 0.89 -11.70
N MET A 78 -5.54 -0.35 -11.82
CA MET A 78 -5.20 -1.43 -10.91
C MET A 78 -3.72 -1.83 -11.06
N LEU A 79 -2.97 -1.71 -9.97
CA LEU A 79 -1.54 -2.00 -9.90
C LEU A 79 -1.28 -3.44 -9.48
N ALA A 80 -1.99 -3.91 -8.45
CA ALA A 80 -1.80 -5.23 -7.88
C ALA A 80 -3.01 -5.70 -7.07
N LYS A 81 -3.03 -7.01 -6.80
CA LYS A 81 -3.92 -7.64 -5.81
C LYS A 81 -3.08 -8.33 -4.76
N LEU A 82 -3.36 -8.06 -3.50
CA LEU A 82 -2.83 -8.79 -2.36
C LEU A 82 -3.92 -9.72 -1.84
N ILE A 83 -3.63 -11.01 -1.79
CA ILE A 83 -4.59 -12.05 -1.40
C ILE A 83 -3.97 -12.82 -0.25
N VAL A 84 -4.64 -12.84 0.89
CA VAL A 84 -4.25 -13.60 2.07
C VAL A 84 -5.25 -14.71 2.32
N THR A 85 -4.76 -15.84 2.86
CA THR A 85 -5.60 -16.95 3.28
C THR A 85 -5.14 -17.44 4.64
N ALA A 86 -6.06 -17.57 5.60
CA ALA A 86 -5.77 -18.03 6.95
C ALA A 86 -6.92 -18.91 7.48
N MET A 87 -6.69 -19.56 8.61
CA MET A 87 -7.71 -20.42 9.23
C MET A 87 -8.88 -19.61 9.81
N ASP A 88 -8.64 -18.36 10.21
CA ASP A 88 -9.64 -17.49 10.79
C ASP A 88 -9.50 -16.05 10.28
N ARG A 89 -10.55 -15.26 10.50
CA ARG A 89 -10.61 -13.87 10.00
C ARG A 89 -9.63 -12.91 10.70
N PRO A 90 -9.45 -12.93 12.03
CA PRO A 90 -8.47 -12.06 12.68
C PRO A 90 -7.06 -12.27 12.14
N THR A 91 -6.65 -13.51 11.95
CA THR A 91 -5.34 -13.85 11.37
C THR A 91 -5.22 -13.34 9.93
N ALA A 92 -6.25 -13.53 9.09
CA ALA A 92 -6.26 -13.03 7.72
C ALA A 92 -6.17 -11.49 7.67
N LEU A 93 -6.88 -10.79 8.56
CA LEU A 93 -6.83 -9.33 8.65
C LEU A 93 -5.43 -8.83 9.05
N ALA A 94 -4.82 -9.42 10.09
CA ALA A 94 -3.48 -9.05 10.55
C ALA A 94 -2.43 -9.28 9.46
N GLN A 95 -2.50 -10.40 8.73
CA GLN A 95 -1.60 -10.70 7.61
C GLN A 95 -1.77 -9.70 6.46
N LEU A 96 -3.01 -9.34 6.11
CA LEU A 96 -3.26 -8.37 5.05
C LEU A 96 -2.79 -6.97 5.43
N GLN A 97 -3.00 -6.56 6.69
CA GLN A 97 -2.51 -5.30 7.22
C GLN A 97 -0.98 -5.24 7.14
N THR A 98 -0.30 -6.28 7.62
CA THR A 98 1.16 -6.40 7.50
C THR A 98 1.62 -6.35 6.04
N ALA A 99 0.94 -7.05 5.13
CA ALA A 99 1.28 -7.04 3.72
C ALA A 99 1.14 -5.65 3.08
N LEU A 100 0.08 -4.91 3.40
CA LEU A 100 -0.10 -3.53 2.92
C LEU A 100 0.94 -2.57 3.51
N GLN A 101 1.30 -2.72 4.78
CA GLN A 101 2.34 -1.92 5.43
C GLN A 101 3.73 -2.14 4.81
N HIS A 102 4.03 -3.37 4.37
CA HIS A 102 5.29 -3.72 3.71
C HIS A 102 5.23 -3.55 2.17
N THR A 103 4.13 -3.03 1.64
CA THR A 103 4.02 -2.66 0.23
C THR A 103 4.47 -1.21 0.08
N ASP A 104 5.54 -1.00 -0.69
CA ASP A 104 6.07 0.34 -0.98
C ASP A 104 5.84 0.67 -2.45
N LEU A 105 5.00 1.69 -2.68
CA LEU A 105 4.67 2.22 -4.01
C LEU A 105 4.90 3.73 -3.97
N ALA A 106 5.82 4.23 -4.78
CA ALA A 106 6.14 5.64 -4.84
C ALA A 106 6.15 6.19 -6.27
N GLY A 107 6.02 7.50 -6.40
CA GLY A 107 5.96 8.24 -7.67
C GLY A 107 4.55 8.61 -8.12
N ILE A 108 3.54 7.94 -7.61
CA ILE A 108 2.11 8.23 -7.84
C ILE A 108 1.32 8.03 -6.55
N GLU A 109 0.12 8.60 -6.48
CA GLU A 109 -0.80 8.33 -5.39
C GLU A 109 -1.46 6.96 -5.54
N THR A 110 -1.72 6.29 -4.42
CA THR A 110 -2.39 5.00 -4.38
C THR A 110 -3.43 4.95 -3.27
N ASN A 111 -4.35 4.00 -3.36
CA ASN A 111 -5.36 3.78 -2.32
C ASN A 111 -4.85 2.95 -1.13
N ARG A 112 -3.54 2.69 -1.00
CA ARG A 112 -2.97 1.83 0.05
C ARG A 112 -3.39 2.22 1.46
N ASP A 113 -3.21 3.49 1.81
CA ASP A 113 -3.48 3.98 3.17
C ASP A 113 -4.99 4.01 3.48
N TYR A 114 -5.81 4.21 2.47
CA TYR A 114 -7.26 4.07 2.59
C TYR A 114 -7.67 2.61 2.84
N LEU A 115 -7.03 1.64 2.20
CA LEU A 115 -7.25 0.22 2.48
C LEU A 115 -6.86 -0.16 3.92
N LEU A 116 -5.77 0.39 4.45
CA LEU A 116 -5.39 0.21 5.86
C LEU A 116 -6.48 0.75 6.80
N ALA A 117 -7.02 1.93 6.52
CA ALA A 117 -8.13 2.49 7.30
C ALA A 117 -9.41 1.64 7.23
N ILE A 118 -9.69 1.01 6.09
CA ILE A 118 -10.81 0.05 5.97
C ILE A 118 -10.58 -1.16 6.89
N LEU A 119 -9.36 -1.72 6.89
CA LEU A 119 -9.02 -2.87 7.74
C LEU A 119 -9.14 -2.55 9.23
N ASP A 120 -8.83 -1.31 9.64
CA ASP A 120 -8.93 -0.86 11.02
C ASP A 120 -10.38 -0.57 11.47
N SER A 121 -11.32 -0.48 10.53
CA SER A 121 -12.71 -0.19 10.87
C SER A 121 -13.38 -1.36 11.60
N SER A 122 -14.10 -1.08 12.69
CA SER A 122 -14.79 -2.08 13.50
C SER A 122 -15.82 -2.90 12.71
N ILE A 123 -16.45 -2.31 11.70
CA ILE A 123 -17.42 -2.97 10.82
C ILE A 123 -16.73 -4.05 9.99
N PHE A 124 -15.55 -3.71 9.40
CA PHE A 124 -14.80 -4.65 8.57
C PHE A 124 -14.18 -5.76 9.42
N GLN A 125 -13.63 -5.43 10.59
CA GLN A 125 -13.09 -6.40 11.53
C GLN A 125 -14.17 -7.42 11.99
N ALA A 126 -15.37 -6.93 12.28
CA ALA A 126 -16.50 -7.79 12.68
C ALA A 126 -17.13 -8.60 11.54
N GLY A 127 -16.66 -8.48 10.29
CA GLY A 127 -17.21 -9.18 9.13
C GLY A 127 -18.62 -8.72 8.72
N ARG A 128 -19.03 -7.51 9.11
CA ARG A 128 -20.36 -6.93 8.83
C ARG A 128 -20.33 -5.88 7.71
N GLN A 129 -19.31 -5.94 6.83
CA GLN A 129 -19.17 -5.02 5.73
C GLN A 129 -20.29 -5.16 4.71
N THR A 130 -20.76 -4.03 4.21
CA THR A 130 -21.68 -3.91 3.09
C THR A 130 -21.09 -2.96 2.05
N THR A 131 -21.65 -2.91 0.84
CA THR A 131 -21.24 -1.96 -0.19
C THR A 131 -21.46 -0.49 0.22
N GLN A 132 -22.27 -0.22 1.24
CA GLN A 132 -22.52 1.12 1.77
C GLN A 132 -21.56 1.55 2.89
N MET A 133 -20.77 0.62 3.41
CA MET A 133 -19.87 0.87 4.55
C MET A 133 -18.92 2.04 4.27
N LEU A 134 -18.36 2.12 3.07
CA LEU A 134 -17.36 3.12 2.71
C LEU A 134 -17.91 4.55 2.69
N LYS A 135 -19.22 4.74 2.49
CA LYS A 135 -19.85 6.06 2.55
C LYS A 135 -19.77 6.72 3.92
N ASN A 136 -19.67 5.91 4.97
CA ASN A 136 -19.63 6.36 6.36
C ASN A 136 -18.22 6.28 6.97
N LEU A 137 -17.23 5.86 6.18
CA LEU A 137 -15.85 5.77 6.65
C LEU A 137 -15.23 7.17 6.64
N THR A 138 -14.97 7.71 7.83
CA THR A 138 -14.20 8.94 7.99
C THR A 138 -12.72 8.61 7.89
N TRP A 139 -12.04 9.14 6.88
CA TRP A 139 -10.63 8.96 6.64
C TRP A 139 -10.01 10.26 6.14
N GLN A 140 -8.79 10.53 6.59
CA GLN A 140 -7.97 11.65 6.10
C GLN A 140 -6.60 11.13 5.76
N ALA A 141 -6.07 11.54 4.62
CA ALA A 141 -4.70 11.20 4.25
C ALA A 141 -3.71 11.85 5.21
N ALA A 142 -2.73 11.08 5.68
CA ALA A 142 -1.59 11.62 6.41
C ALA A 142 -0.66 12.30 5.41
N ARG A 143 -0.86 13.59 5.17
CA ARG A 143 -0.07 14.39 4.23
C ARG A 143 0.24 15.76 4.78
N ILE A 144 1.33 16.32 4.30
CA ILE A 144 1.69 17.72 4.52
C ILE A 144 1.24 18.51 3.29
N GLU A 145 0.38 19.50 3.49
CA GLU A 145 -0.02 20.43 2.44
C GLU A 145 0.85 21.68 2.48
N VAL A 146 1.54 21.96 1.38
CA VAL A 146 2.34 23.19 1.23
C VAL A 146 1.44 24.31 0.75
N LEU A 147 0.95 25.16 1.68
CA LEU A 147 0.06 26.27 1.36
C LEU A 147 0.81 27.41 0.63
N GLN A 148 2.08 27.61 0.96
CA GLN A 148 2.94 28.60 0.29
C GLN A 148 4.35 28.04 0.21
N ALA A 149 4.79 27.76 -1.02
CA ALA A 149 6.15 27.29 -1.25
C ALA A 149 7.14 28.43 -1.07
N GLY A 150 8.32 28.13 -0.49
CA GLY A 150 9.47 29.03 -0.52
C GLY A 150 10.16 29.04 -1.89
N VAL A 151 11.24 29.81 -2.01
CA VAL A 151 12.06 29.85 -3.22
C VAL A 151 12.69 28.47 -3.49
N GLN A 152 13.06 27.78 -2.42
CA GLN A 152 13.56 26.40 -2.45
C GLN A 152 13.16 25.70 -1.15
N THR A 153 12.40 24.63 -1.28
CA THR A 153 11.95 23.83 -0.15
C THR A 153 12.36 22.37 -0.37
N SER A 154 12.99 21.76 0.62
CA SER A 154 13.40 20.36 0.58
C SER A 154 13.21 19.71 1.94
N VAL A 155 12.89 18.41 1.96
CA VAL A 155 12.92 17.61 3.17
C VAL A 155 14.36 17.30 3.53
N GLN A 156 14.75 17.54 4.77
CA GLN A 156 16.10 17.32 5.29
C GLN A 156 16.05 16.44 6.54
N GLU A 157 17.02 15.56 6.67
CA GLU A 157 17.28 14.76 7.85
C GLU A 157 18.59 15.18 8.53
N VAL A 158 18.81 14.76 9.77
CA VAL A 158 19.99 15.14 10.57
C VAL A 158 21.29 14.75 9.89
N SER A 159 21.35 13.56 9.28
CA SER A 159 22.53 13.04 8.58
C SER A 159 22.78 13.67 7.20
N GLY A 160 21.79 14.34 6.64
CA GLY A 160 21.86 14.82 5.26
C GLY A 160 21.88 13.70 4.22
N ARG A 161 22.14 14.05 2.97
CA ARG A 161 22.18 13.12 1.81
C ARG A 161 23.58 12.57 1.62
N LEU A 162 23.95 11.54 2.34
CA LEU A 162 25.26 10.90 2.21
C LEU A 162 25.27 9.99 0.96
N GLY A 163 26.46 9.86 0.32
CA GLY A 163 26.68 8.92 -0.79
C GLY A 163 26.33 9.42 -2.20
N TYR A 164 26.03 10.70 -2.37
CA TYR A 164 25.67 11.28 -3.69
C TYR A 164 26.70 12.31 -4.19
N TRP A 165 27.85 12.36 -3.59
CA TRP A 165 28.89 13.32 -3.91
C TRP A 165 29.46 13.13 -5.33
N ASP A 166 29.57 11.88 -5.76
CA ASP A 166 30.04 11.45 -7.08
C ASP A 166 29.09 11.88 -8.23
N VAL A 167 27.82 12.11 -7.94
CA VAL A 167 26.82 12.63 -8.89
C VAL A 167 26.56 14.13 -8.71
N GLY A 168 27.40 14.81 -7.92
CA GLY A 168 27.36 16.25 -7.73
C GLY A 168 26.29 16.77 -6.77
N VAL A 169 25.69 15.89 -5.95
CA VAL A 169 24.74 16.29 -4.90
C VAL A 169 25.48 16.40 -3.57
N PRO A 170 25.60 17.62 -3.00
CA PRO A 170 26.26 17.80 -1.71
C PRO A 170 25.44 17.17 -0.58
N PRO A 171 26.08 16.70 0.49
CA PRO A 171 25.42 16.18 1.67
C PRO A 171 24.70 17.28 2.44
N SER A 172 23.71 17.88 1.97
CA SER A 172 22.91 18.89 2.69
C SER A 172 22.56 18.41 4.11
N GLY A 173 21.51 18.69 4.66
CA GLY A 173 21.08 18.37 6.01
C GLY A 173 20.53 19.62 6.67
N ALA A 174 20.09 19.47 7.92
CA ALA A 174 19.62 20.62 8.68
C ALA A 174 20.77 21.62 8.93
N MET A 175 20.53 22.88 8.65
CA MET A 175 21.51 23.96 8.93
C MET A 175 21.84 24.05 10.43
N ASP A 176 20.85 23.76 11.27
CA ASP A 176 20.97 23.62 12.72
C ASP A 176 20.41 22.27 13.16
N SER A 177 21.30 21.29 13.27
CA SER A 177 20.96 19.93 13.66
C SER A 177 20.44 19.84 15.12
N LEU A 178 20.92 20.72 16.00
CA LEU A 178 20.45 20.74 17.39
C LEU A 178 19.00 21.18 17.48
N SER A 179 18.63 22.26 16.80
CA SER A 179 17.24 22.73 16.75
C SER A 179 16.30 21.71 16.14
N LEU A 180 16.71 21.00 15.06
CA LEU A 180 15.92 19.93 14.48
C LEU A 180 15.70 18.80 15.48
N GLN A 181 16.75 18.32 16.16
CA GLN A 181 16.63 17.26 17.17
C GLN A 181 15.76 17.67 18.36
N LEU A 182 15.91 18.90 18.84
CA LEU A 182 15.05 19.43 19.91
C LEU A 182 13.59 19.53 19.47
N GLY A 183 13.33 20.00 18.25
CA GLY A 183 12.00 20.02 17.66
C GLY A 183 11.37 18.64 17.60
N ASN A 184 12.12 17.64 17.12
CA ASN A 184 11.68 16.26 17.08
C ASN A 184 11.32 15.71 18.46
N ARG A 185 12.14 15.98 19.49
CA ARG A 185 11.86 15.57 20.88
C ARG A 185 10.59 16.22 21.43
N ILE A 186 10.38 17.51 21.16
CA ILE A 186 9.17 18.22 21.60
C ILE A 186 7.91 17.59 20.99
N LEU A 187 8.00 17.14 19.73
CA LEU A 187 6.90 16.51 19.00
C LEU A 187 6.76 15.00 19.30
N GLY A 188 7.69 14.41 20.07
CA GLY A 188 7.71 12.97 20.36
C GLY A 188 8.22 12.12 19.19
N ASN A 189 8.88 12.71 18.21
CA ASN A 189 9.52 12.02 17.11
C ASN A 189 10.90 11.45 17.51
N PRO A 190 11.45 10.47 16.79
CA PRO A 190 12.86 10.11 16.91
C PRO A 190 13.77 11.32 16.61
N ASP A 191 14.90 11.42 17.30
CA ASP A 191 15.85 12.56 17.15
C ASP A 191 16.32 12.77 15.70
N GLN A 192 16.30 11.71 14.89
CA GLN A 192 16.78 11.71 13.51
C GLN A 192 15.66 11.80 12.46
N ALA A 193 14.40 12.00 12.87
CA ALA A 193 13.31 12.19 11.92
C ALA A 193 13.53 13.42 11.03
N ALA A 194 13.10 13.29 9.76
CA ALA A 194 13.17 14.36 8.76
C ALA A 194 12.12 15.45 9.03
#